data_1de1d9157547ceb2e27d0996a04e7d45
#
_entry.id   1de1d9157547ceb2e27d0996a04e7d45
#
_cell.length_a   1.000
_cell.length_b   1.000
_cell.length_c   1.000
_cell.angle_alpha   90.00
_cell.angle_beta   90.00
_cell.angle_gamma   90.00
#
_symmetry.space_group_name_H-M   'P 1'
#
loop_
_entity.id
_entity.type
_entity.pdbx_description
1 polymer ?
#
loop_
_entity_poly.entity_id
_entity_poly.type
_entity_poly.pdbx_seq_one_letter_code
_entity_poly.pdbx_strand_id
1 'polypeptide(L)'
;MHALDRGFAARMYTYNLKVFDPTWFFPEPLPHEVLIEKLQKQVQIKKSKKLEIACFAYIEYLKRGGEIFMEDLSHTLILKYLKRGVPILTGLSSTYLYKSAREYVDQNRQVIDDVRGYPEGHFVVLENYDPDTHLVSVMDPWPLNPYSENQRYDLSKNHLMTSIMLGVLTYDANLMIITRKETLDEMAKEEEA
;
A
#
# COMPACT_ATOMS: atom_id res chain seq x y z
N MET A 1 9.31 4.96 7.97
CA MET A 1 10.56 5.34 8.66
C MET A 1 10.31 5.73 10.11
N HIS A 2 9.46 6.70 10.40
CA HIS A 2 9.18 7.16 11.77
C HIS A 2 8.76 6.04 12.77
N ALA A 3 7.99 5.05 12.33
CA ALA A 3 7.64 3.90 13.15
C ALA A 3 8.84 3.01 13.46
N LEU A 4 9.69 2.73 12.46
CA LEU A 4 10.92 1.96 12.62
C LEU A 4 11.88 2.62 13.62
N ASP A 5 12.05 3.95 13.54
CA ASP A 5 12.89 4.72 14.45
C ASP A 5 12.39 4.68 15.92
N ARG A 6 11.12 4.31 16.13
CA ARG A 6 10.48 4.12 17.44
C ARG A 6 10.38 2.66 17.88
N GLY A 7 11.04 1.75 17.18
CA GLY A 7 11.11 0.34 17.54
C GLY A 7 9.92 -0.51 17.08
N PHE A 8 8.99 0.04 16.30
CA PHE A 8 7.96 -0.76 15.65
C PHE A 8 8.55 -1.54 14.48
N ALA A 9 7.93 -2.66 14.14
CA ALA A 9 8.16 -3.35 12.87
C ALA A 9 7.29 -2.74 11.77
N ALA A 10 7.80 -2.77 10.54
CA ALA A 10 7.06 -2.33 9.38
C ALA A 10 7.28 -3.29 8.21
N ARG A 11 6.19 -3.81 7.65
CA ARG A 11 6.15 -4.67 6.46
C ARG A 11 5.42 -3.97 5.34
N MET A 12 5.96 -4.02 4.14
CA MET A 12 5.35 -3.46 2.95
C MET A 12 5.16 -4.56 1.90
N TYR A 13 3.93 -4.75 1.46
CA TYR A 13 3.62 -5.54 0.26
C TYR A 13 3.48 -4.58 -0.90
N THR A 14 4.30 -4.74 -1.93
CA THR A 14 4.36 -3.82 -3.06
C THR A 14 3.94 -4.47 -4.37
N TYR A 15 3.22 -3.72 -5.19
CA TYR A 15 2.80 -4.11 -6.54
C TYR A 15 3.38 -3.16 -7.59
N ASN A 16 4.38 -2.37 -7.22
CA ASN A 16 4.98 -1.36 -8.08
C ASN A 16 6.07 -1.96 -8.98
N LEU A 17 5.67 -2.54 -10.10
CA LEU A 17 6.56 -3.12 -11.10
C LEU A 17 7.48 -2.11 -11.83
N LYS A 18 7.30 -0.81 -11.63
CA LYS A 18 8.23 0.20 -12.15
C LYS A 18 9.48 0.34 -11.30
N VAL A 19 9.38 -0.02 -10.01
CA VAL A 19 10.49 0.01 -9.04
C VAL A 19 11.06 -1.37 -8.82
N PHE A 20 10.21 -2.36 -8.61
CA PHE A 20 10.62 -3.72 -8.26
C PHE A 20 10.38 -4.70 -9.41
N ASP A 21 11.29 -5.66 -9.53
CA ASP A 21 11.16 -6.78 -10.45
C ASP A 21 10.72 -8.03 -9.66
N PRO A 22 9.74 -8.81 -10.12
CA PRO A 22 9.28 -10.01 -9.43
C PRO A 22 10.40 -11.02 -9.15
N THR A 23 11.40 -11.10 -10.01
CA THR A 23 12.55 -12.01 -9.83
C THR A 23 13.42 -11.67 -8.61
N TRP A 24 13.18 -10.52 -7.97
CA TRP A 24 13.85 -10.15 -6.73
C TRP A 24 13.19 -10.77 -5.49
N PHE A 25 12.00 -11.35 -5.68
CA PHE A 25 11.17 -11.93 -4.62
C PHE A 25 10.85 -13.41 -4.84
N PHE A 26 10.98 -13.91 -6.06
CA PHE A 26 10.65 -15.29 -6.42
C PHE A 26 11.86 -16.01 -7.06
N PRO A 27 12.06 -17.33 -6.78
CA PRO A 27 11.27 -18.17 -5.86
C PRO A 27 11.49 -17.86 -4.38
N GLU A 28 12.58 -17.16 -4.04
CA GLU A 28 12.89 -16.69 -2.68
C GLU A 28 13.27 -15.21 -2.68
N PRO A 29 12.88 -14.43 -1.67
CA PRO A 29 13.26 -13.03 -1.57
C PRO A 29 14.77 -12.84 -1.48
N LEU A 30 15.30 -11.87 -2.23
CA LEU A 30 16.72 -11.50 -2.13
C LEU A 30 17.01 -10.86 -0.76
N PRO A 31 18.24 -11.02 -0.24
CA PRO A 31 18.69 -10.29 0.94
C PRO A 31 18.57 -8.77 0.78
N HIS A 32 18.34 -8.05 1.89
CA HIS A 32 18.13 -6.59 1.87
C HIS A 32 19.28 -5.84 1.20
N GLU A 33 20.53 -6.26 1.44
CA GLU A 33 21.71 -5.65 0.84
C GLU A 33 21.69 -5.75 -0.68
N VAL A 34 21.26 -6.90 -1.21
CA VAL A 34 21.17 -7.14 -2.65
C VAL A 34 20.02 -6.31 -3.25
N LEU A 35 18.87 -6.19 -2.56
CA LEU A 35 17.79 -5.31 -2.98
C LEU A 35 18.25 -3.85 -3.05
N ILE A 36 19.00 -3.38 -2.04
CA ILE A 36 19.56 -2.03 -1.99
C ILE A 36 20.50 -1.78 -3.19
N GLU A 37 21.39 -2.73 -3.48
CA GLU A 37 22.29 -2.62 -4.65
C GLU A 37 21.53 -2.55 -5.97
N LYS A 38 20.48 -3.37 -6.14
CA LYS A 38 19.64 -3.36 -7.35
C LYS A 38 18.89 -2.03 -7.50
N LEU A 39 18.34 -1.47 -6.43
CA LEU A 39 17.70 -0.17 -6.43
C LEU A 39 18.69 0.96 -6.82
N GLN A 40 19.92 0.94 -6.26
CA GLN A 40 20.96 1.90 -6.60
C GLN A 40 21.38 1.82 -8.07
N LYS A 41 21.62 0.61 -8.60
CA LYS A 41 21.93 0.37 -10.01
C LYS A 41 20.82 0.89 -10.93
N GLN A 42 19.57 0.67 -10.54
CA GLN A 42 18.40 1.10 -11.30
C GLN A 42 18.33 2.63 -11.45
N VAL A 43 18.63 3.39 -10.38
CA VAL A 43 18.73 4.85 -10.40
C VAL A 43 19.78 5.33 -11.38
N GLN A 44 20.96 4.71 -11.38
CA GLN A 44 22.07 5.07 -12.28
C GLN A 44 21.74 4.86 -13.76
N ILE A 45 20.98 3.79 -14.07
CA ILE A 45 20.68 3.37 -15.44
C ILE A 45 19.47 4.10 -16.01
N LYS A 46 18.38 4.15 -15.27
CA LYS A 46 17.07 4.61 -15.79
C LYS A 46 16.87 6.12 -15.81
N LYS A 47 17.72 6.91 -15.15
CA LYS A 47 17.75 8.40 -15.14
C LYS A 47 16.36 9.07 -15.04
N SER A 48 15.44 8.51 -14.26
CA SER A 48 14.11 9.03 -14.02
C SER A 48 14.02 9.66 -12.64
N LYS A 49 13.71 10.95 -12.55
CA LYS A 49 13.60 11.66 -11.25
C LYS A 49 12.58 11.04 -10.31
N LYS A 50 11.43 10.62 -10.82
CA LYS A 50 10.38 9.95 -10.02
C LYS A 50 10.88 8.60 -9.48
N LEU A 51 11.56 7.82 -10.32
CA LEU A 51 12.13 6.53 -9.93
C LEU A 51 13.26 6.72 -8.90
N GLU A 52 14.11 7.71 -9.08
CA GLU A 52 15.20 8.06 -8.16
C GLU A 52 14.66 8.33 -6.75
N ILE A 53 13.65 9.20 -6.63
CA ILE A 53 13.00 9.53 -5.35
C ILE A 53 12.43 8.26 -4.70
N ALA A 54 11.71 7.43 -5.47
CA ALA A 54 11.14 6.19 -4.97
C ALA A 54 12.22 5.21 -4.50
N CYS A 55 13.26 4.98 -5.30
CA CYS A 55 14.36 4.07 -4.94
C CYS A 55 15.07 4.52 -3.66
N PHE A 56 15.37 5.82 -3.52
CA PHE A 56 16.00 6.32 -2.29
C PHE A 56 15.11 6.14 -1.06
N ALA A 57 13.82 6.36 -1.19
CA ALA A 57 12.88 6.12 -0.09
C ALA A 57 12.85 4.64 0.34
N TYR A 58 12.85 3.70 -0.61
CA TYR A 58 12.91 2.27 -0.31
C TYR A 58 14.25 1.83 0.26
N ILE A 59 15.36 2.38 -0.23
CA ILE A 59 16.70 2.11 0.31
C ILE A 59 16.77 2.54 1.78
N GLU A 60 16.31 3.74 2.12
CA GLU A 60 16.27 4.22 3.50
C GLU A 60 15.33 3.40 4.39
N TYR A 61 14.21 2.93 3.84
CA TYR A 61 13.28 2.06 4.53
C TYR A 61 13.92 0.70 4.88
N LEU A 62 14.60 0.06 3.91
CA LEU A 62 15.31 -1.21 4.11
C LEU A 62 16.46 -1.06 5.11
N LYS A 63 17.27 0.01 5.01
CA LYS A 63 18.39 0.29 5.94
C LYS A 63 17.94 0.45 7.39
N ARG A 64 16.68 0.86 7.63
CA ARG A 64 16.10 1.00 8.95
C ARG A 64 15.42 -0.28 9.45
N GLY A 65 15.57 -1.38 8.73
CA GLY A 65 14.99 -2.67 9.08
C GLY A 65 13.52 -2.84 8.67
N GLY A 66 13.03 -2.04 7.72
CA GLY A 66 11.73 -2.29 7.10
C GLY A 66 11.82 -3.48 6.14
N GLU A 67 10.76 -4.26 6.04
CA GLU A 67 10.67 -5.44 5.19
C GLU A 67 9.81 -5.15 3.96
N ILE A 68 10.22 -5.63 2.78
CA ILE A 68 9.46 -5.51 1.53
C ILE A 68 9.17 -6.89 0.97
N PHE A 69 7.90 -7.12 0.64
CA PHE A 69 7.40 -8.37 0.08
C PHE A 69 6.67 -8.10 -1.24
N MET A 70 6.63 -9.12 -2.08
CA MET A 70 5.79 -9.16 -3.26
C MET A 70 5.03 -10.47 -3.22
N GLU A 71 3.77 -10.40 -2.82
CA GLU A 71 2.86 -11.55 -2.74
C GLU A 71 1.57 -11.20 -3.49
N ASP A 72 0.78 -12.20 -3.85
CA ASP A 72 -0.50 -11.96 -4.49
C ASP A 72 -1.41 -11.10 -3.62
N LEU A 73 -1.96 -10.04 -4.20
CA LEU A 73 -3.00 -9.26 -3.55
C LEU A 73 -4.25 -10.14 -3.41
N SER A 74 -4.46 -10.66 -2.23
CA SER A 74 -5.53 -11.61 -1.95
C SER A 74 -6.35 -11.20 -0.71
N HIS A 75 -7.59 -11.71 -0.62
CA HIS A 75 -8.38 -11.57 0.61
C HIS A 75 -7.65 -12.18 1.80
N THR A 76 -6.98 -13.31 1.60
CA THR A 76 -6.22 -14.01 2.64
C THR A 76 -5.13 -13.13 3.23
N LEU A 77 -4.37 -12.43 2.39
CA LEU A 77 -3.32 -11.51 2.83
C LEU A 77 -3.89 -10.38 3.69
N ILE A 78 -4.98 -9.75 3.26
CA ILE A 78 -5.62 -8.67 4.02
C ILE A 78 -6.18 -9.21 5.35
N LEU A 79 -6.91 -10.32 5.31
CA LEU A 79 -7.54 -10.90 6.49
C LEU A 79 -6.54 -11.48 7.49
N LYS A 80 -5.35 -11.90 7.06
CA LYS A 80 -4.24 -12.32 7.91
C LYS A 80 -3.95 -11.30 9.02
N TYR A 81 -3.98 -10.01 8.68
CA TYR A 81 -3.72 -8.92 9.61
C TYR A 81 -4.99 -8.43 10.32
N LEU A 82 -6.06 -8.16 9.58
CA LEU A 82 -7.28 -7.57 10.16
C LEU A 82 -7.93 -8.47 11.20
N LYS A 83 -7.94 -9.80 11.02
CA LYS A 83 -8.46 -10.75 12.01
C LYS A 83 -7.68 -10.76 13.34
N ARG A 84 -6.46 -10.24 13.34
CA ARG A 84 -5.61 -10.10 14.53
C ARG A 84 -5.62 -8.67 15.10
N GLY A 85 -6.51 -7.81 14.59
CA GLY A 85 -6.61 -6.41 15.00
C GLY A 85 -5.39 -5.57 14.57
N VAL A 86 -4.64 -6.02 13.56
CA VAL A 86 -3.51 -5.26 13.01
C VAL A 86 -3.99 -4.45 11.81
N PRO A 87 -4.02 -3.12 11.89
CA PRO A 87 -4.50 -2.27 10.81
C PRO A 87 -3.52 -2.26 9.63
N ILE A 88 -4.06 -1.99 8.44
CA ILE A 88 -3.29 -1.90 7.19
C ILE A 88 -3.45 -0.50 6.60
N LEU A 89 -2.35 0.23 6.44
CA LEU A 89 -2.33 1.43 5.61
C LEU A 89 -2.19 1.01 4.14
N THR A 90 -3.09 1.43 3.28
CA THR A 90 -3.05 1.09 1.86
C THR A 90 -3.25 2.30 0.97
N GLY A 91 -2.49 2.33 -0.14
CA GLY A 91 -2.76 3.21 -1.27
C GLY A 91 -3.70 2.54 -2.25
N LEU A 92 -4.58 3.30 -2.86
CA LEU A 92 -5.60 2.83 -3.78
C LEU A 92 -6.04 3.93 -4.75
N SER A 93 -6.83 3.57 -5.76
CA SER A 93 -7.47 4.56 -6.64
C SER A 93 -8.73 5.13 -5.98
N SER A 94 -8.69 6.41 -5.59
CA SER A 94 -9.88 7.12 -5.08
C SER A 94 -10.95 7.27 -6.14
N THR A 95 -10.56 7.48 -7.39
CA THR A 95 -11.49 7.56 -8.53
C THR A 95 -12.39 6.33 -8.62
N TYR A 96 -11.81 5.12 -8.49
CA TYR A 96 -12.60 3.90 -8.49
C TYR A 96 -13.30 3.65 -7.15
N LEU A 97 -12.61 3.90 -6.03
CA LEU A 97 -13.17 3.75 -4.69
C LEU A 97 -14.48 4.51 -4.54
N TYR A 98 -14.48 5.78 -4.90
CA TYR A 98 -15.66 6.66 -4.76
C TYR A 98 -16.57 6.65 -5.98
N LYS A 99 -16.21 5.93 -7.05
CA LYS A 99 -16.95 5.96 -8.34
C LYS A 99 -17.12 7.37 -8.87
N SER A 100 -16.11 8.20 -8.69
CA SER A 100 -16.08 9.60 -9.12
C SER A 100 -15.50 9.76 -10.52
N ALA A 101 -15.76 10.87 -11.15
CA ALA A 101 -15.10 11.24 -12.40
C ALA A 101 -13.60 11.53 -12.15
N ARG A 102 -12.80 11.41 -13.21
CA ARG A 102 -11.38 11.77 -13.21
C ARG A 102 -11.20 13.28 -13.08
N GLU A 103 -10.00 13.68 -12.70
CA GLU A 103 -9.67 15.06 -12.39
C GLU A 103 -8.38 15.50 -13.08
N TYR A 104 -8.22 16.78 -13.30
CA TYR A 104 -6.94 17.38 -13.70
C TYR A 104 -6.77 18.75 -13.06
N VAL A 105 -5.54 19.26 -13.03
CA VAL A 105 -5.25 20.59 -12.50
C VAL A 105 -5.16 21.59 -13.65
N ASP A 106 -5.99 22.64 -13.61
CA ASP A 106 -5.93 23.79 -14.50
C ASP A 106 -5.76 25.07 -13.67
N GLN A 107 -4.72 25.83 -13.98
CA GLN A 107 -4.37 27.08 -13.27
C GLN A 107 -4.43 26.96 -11.73
N ASN A 108 -3.87 25.88 -11.17
CA ASN A 108 -3.91 25.52 -9.75
C ASN A 108 -5.32 25.25 -9.19
N ARG A 109 -6.29 24.96 -10.02
CA ARG A 109 -7.61 24.52 -9.61
C ARG A 109 -7.86 23.10 -10.06
N GLN A 110 -8.41 22.31 -9.18
CA GLN A 110 -8.86 20.95 -9.46
C GLN A 110 -10.15 21.03 -10.30
N VAL A 111 -10.16 20.37 -11.44
CA VAL A 111 -11.28 20.34 -12.39
C VAL A 111 -11.70 18.91 -12.59
N ILE A 112 -12.96 18.63 -12.38
CA ILE A 112 -13.59 17.33 -12.62
C ILE A 112 -13.91 17.21 -14.11
N ASP A 113 -13.35 16.21 -14.80
CA ASP A 113 -13.59 15.96 -16.21
C ASP A 113 -13.30 14.49 -16.53
N ASP A 114 -14.34 13.76 -16.89
CA ASP A 114 -14.28 12.32 -17.15
C ASP A 114 -13.57 11.94 -18.46
N VAL A 115 -13.27 12.91 -19.32
CA VAL A 115 -12.56 12.71 -20.58
C VAL A 115 -11.10 13.14 -20.47
N ARG A 116 -10.82 14.37 -20.00
CA ARG A 116 -9.48 14.95 -19.92
C ARG A 116 -8.73 14.58 -18.62
N GLY A 117 -9.47 14.23 -17.57
CA GLY A 117 -8.92 13.94 -16.25
C GLY A 117 -8.10 12.65 -16.19
N TYR A 118 -7.33 12.52 -15.12
CA TYR A 118 -6.53 11.35 -14.76
C TYR A 118 -7.09 10.70 -13.50
N PRO A 119 -6.87 9.38 -13.30
CA PRO A 119 -7.23 8.74 -12.05
C PRO A 119 -6.37 9.28 -10.90
N GLU A 120 -7.01 9.46 -9.73
CA GLU A 120 -6.35 9.93 -8.52
C GLU A 120 -6.08 8.79 -7.56
N GLY A 121 -4.94 8.89 -6.86
CA GLY A 121 -4.54 7.99 -5.78
C GLY A 121 -4.92 8.55 -4.42
N HIS A 122 -5.10 7.66 -3.45
CA HIS A 122 -5.45 8.02 -2.08
C HIS A 122 -4.92 6.99 -1.10
N PHE A 123 -4.75 7.37 0.16
CA PHE A 123 -4.35 6.48 1.23
C PHE A 123 -5.44 6.38 2.29
N VAL A 124 -5.76 5.16 2.67
CA VAL A 124 -6.73 4.86 3.73
C VAL A 124 -6.16 3.80 4.69
N VAL A 125 -6.76 3.70 5.88
CA VAL A 125 -6.44 2.64 6.83
C VAL A 125 -7.59 1.63 6.88
N LEU A 126 -7.27 0.36 6.69
CA LEU A 126 -8.18 -0.75 6.93
C LEU A 126 -8.08 -1.10 8.42
N GLU A 127 -9.18 -0.96 9.17
CA GLU A 127 -9.16 -1.13 10.62
C GLU A 127 -9.59 -2.51 11.09
N ASN A 128 -10.63 -3.07 10.46
CA ASN A 128 -11.28 -4.28 10.92
C ASN A 128 -11.91 -5.05 9.78
N TYR A 129 -12.21 -6.32 10.03
CA TYR A 129 -13.02 -7.17 9.18
C TYR A 129 -14.15 -7.80 10.02
N ASP A 130 -15.37 -7.62 9.56
CA ASP A 130 -16.54 -8.24 10.15
C ASP A 130 -16.82 -9.58 9.44
N PRO A 131 -16.74 -10.73 10.15
CA PRO A 131 -16.98 -12.04 9.57
C PRO A 131 -18.45 -12.30 9.23
N ASP A 132 -19.40 -11.62 9.88
CA ASP A 132 -20.83 -11.82 9.67
C ASP A 132 -21.33 -11.11 8.42
N THR A 133 -20.91 -9.86 8.24
CA THR A 133 -21.27 -9.05 7.06
C THR A 133 -20.29 -9.21 5.90
N HIS A 134 -19.12 -9.77 6.14
CA HIS A 134 -17.99 -9.86 5.18
C HIS A 134 -17.47 -8.50 4.68
N LEU A 135 -17.64 -7.44 5.46
CA LEU A 135 -17.20 -6.11 5.16
C LEU A 135 -15.86 -5.79 5.85
N VAL A 136 -15.12 -4.87 5.25
CA VAL A 136 -13.90 -4.29 5.79
C VAL A 136 -14.19 -2.86 6.21
N SER A 137 -13.90 -2.53 7.47
CA SER A 137 -14.03 -1.17 7.99
C SER A 137 -12.81 -0.34 7.56
N VAL A 138 -13.08 0.82 7.00
CA VAL A 138 -12.10 1.76 6.45
C VAL A 138 -12.13 3.07 7.25
N MET A 139 -10.96 3.54 7.64
CA MET A 139 -10.75 4.90 8.13
C MET A 139 -10.11 5.72 7.03
N ASP A 140 -10.76 6.80 6.64
CA ASP A 140 -10.42 7.66 5.52
C ASP A 140 -10.05 9.06 6.02
N PRO A 141 -8.85 9.57 5.74
CA PRO A 141 -8.46 10.91 6.17
C PRO A 141 -9.22 12.04 5.48
N TRP A 142 -9.90 11.75 4.37
CA TRP A 142 -10.65 12.78 3.64
C TRP A 142 -12.03 13.03 4.26
N PRO A 143 -12.27 14.20 4.87
CA PRO A 143 -13.52 14.47 5.59
C PRO A 143 -14.75 14.61 4.68
N LEU A 144 -14.54 14.83 3.38
CA LEU A 144 -15.59 14.98 2.38
C LEU A 144 -15.80 13.71 1.55
N ASN A 145 -15.34 12.55 2.01
CA ASN A 145 -15.56 11.30 1.30
C ASN A 145 -17.06 11.02 1.13
N PRO A 146 -17.49 10.43 -0.01
CA PRO A 146 -18.91 10.26 -0.32
C PRO A 146 -19.61 9.15 0.48
N TYR A 147 -18.89 8.39 1.30
CA TYR A 147 -19.45 7.25 2.04
C TYR A 147 -19.89 7.59 3.46
N SER A 148 -19.28 8.60 4.10
CA SER A 148 -19.49 8.84 5.52
C SER A 148 -19.08 10.24 5.96
N GLU A 149 -19.86 10.84 6.85
CA GLU A 149 -19.54 12.14 7.47
C GLU A 149 -18.50 12.03 8.59
N ASN A 150 -18.26 10.83 9.13
CA ASN A 150 -17.32 10.61 10.24
C ASN A 150 -16.02 9.93 9.80
N GLN A 151 -15.71 9.93 8.51
CA GLN A 151 -14.48 9.36 7.95
C GLN A 151 -14.31 7.84 8.16
N ARG A 152 -15.38 7.13 8.55
CA ARG A 152 -15.41 5.68 8.71
C ARG A 152 -16.57 5.09 7.94
N TYR A 153 -16.29 4.04 7.17
CA TYR A 153 -17.30 3.33 6.38
C TYR A 153 -16.86 1.89 6.13
N ASP A 154 -17.81 1.07 5.71
CA ASP A 154 -17.56 -0.33 5.42
C ASP A 154 -17.60 -0.58 3.91
N LEU A 155 -16.69 -1.42 3.43
CA LEU A 155 -16.58 -1.81 2.03
C LEU A 155 -16.59 -3.32 1.86
N SER A 156 -17.17 -3.79 0.76
CA SER A 156 -16.98 -5.18 0.34
C SER A 156 -15.51 -5.44 -0.02
N LYS A 157 -15.02 -6.63 0.30
CA LYS A 157 -13.65 -7.06 -0.02
C LYS A 157 -13.32 -6.90 -1.51
N ASN A 158 -14.28 -7.22 -2.39
CA ASN A 158 -14.06 -7.13 -3.84
C ASN A 158 -13.87 -5.70 -4.32
N HIS A 159 -14.69 -4.76 -3.81
CA HIS A 159 -14.56 -3.35 -4.16
C HIS A 159 -13.23 -2.77 -3.66
N LEU A 160 -12.89 -3.08 -2.41
CA LEU A 160 -11.61 -2.69 -1.81
C LEU A 160 -10.42 -3.20 -2.62
N MET A 161 -10.37 -4.50 -2.92
CA MET A 161 -9.26 -5.09 -3.68
C MET A 161 -9.11 -4.49 -5.07
N THR A 162 -10.23 -4.28 -5.77
CA THR A 162 -10.19 -3.63 -7.08
C THR A 162 -9.65 -2.19 -6.97
N SER A 163 -10.05 -1.45 -5.93
CA SER A 163 -9.55 -0.10 -5.69
C SER A 163 -8.03 -0.09 -5.43
N ILE A 164 -7.52 -1.05 -4.65
CA ILE A 164 -6.08 -1.22 -4.38
C ILE A 164 -5.33 -1.59 -5.67
N MET A 165 -5.82 -2.56 -6.44
CA MET A 165 -5.20 -2.96 -7.72
C MET A 165 -5.07 -1.76 -8.67
N LEU A 166 -6.11 -0.96 -8.79
CA LEU A 166 -6.10 0.23 -9.66
C LEU A 166 -5.19 1.35 -9.14
N GLY A 167 -4.81 1.33 -7.87
CA GLY A 167 -3.77 2.21 -7.31
C GLY A 167 -2.39 2.04 -7.96
N VAL A 168 -2.15 0.97 -8.72
CA VAL A 168 -0.93 0.81 -9.54
C VAL A 168 -0.78 1.93 -10.56
N LEU A 169 -1.88 2.48 -11.07
CA LEU A 169 -1.87 3.57 -12.05
C LEU A 169 -1.30 4.86 -11.48
N THR A 170 -1.47 5.09 -10.19
CA THR A 170 -0.98 6.26 -9.45
C THR A 170 0.30 6.00 -8.64
N TYR A 171 0.84 4.76 -8.71
CA TYR A 171 2.00 4.25 -7.95
C TYR A 171 1.73 4.02 -6.45
N ASP A 172 0.48 3.95 -6.04
CA ASP A 172 0.08 3.89 -4.64
C ASP A 172 -0.30 2.47 -4.17
N ALA A 173 -0.34 1.47 -5.08
CA ALA A 173 -0.71 0.10 -4.74
C ALA A 173 0.32 -0.58 -3.84
N ASN A 174 0.21 -0.32 -2.56
CA ASN A 174 1.01 -0.93 -1.50
C ASN A 174 0.12 -1.22 -0.29
N LEU A 175 0.41 -2.29 0.44
CA LEU A 175 -0.11 -2.52 1.78
C LEU A 175 1.04 -2.30 2.76
N MET A 176 0.87 -1.43 3.74
CA MET A 176 1.85 -1.20 4.79
C MET A 176 1.28 -1.60 6.14
N ILE A 177 1.93 -2.53 6.78
CA ILE A 177 1.63 -3.02 8.12
C ILE A 177 2.65 -2.42 9.08
N ILE A 178 2.17 -1.73 10.11
CA ILE A 178 3.00 -1.18 11.19
C ILE A 178 2.45 -1.75 12.49
N THR A 179 3.27 -2.51 13.21
CA THR A 179 2.86 -3.12 14.47
C THR A 179 4.06 -3.33 15.41
N ARG A 180 3.84 -3.84 16.61
CA ARG A 180 4.93 -4.24 17.51
C ARG A 180 5.66 -5.45 16.94
N LYS A 181 6.96 -5.55 17.21
CA LYS A 181 7.78 -6.68 16.74
C LYS A 181 7.25 -8.01 17.25
N GLU A 182 6.89 -8.05 18.53
CA GLU A 182 6.35 -9.25 19.19
C GLU A 182 5.11 -9.79 18.47
N THR A 183 4.24 -8.90 17.99
CA THR A 183 3.03 -9.29 17.23
C THR A 183 3.39 -10.00 15.92
N LEU A 184 4.41 -9.52 15.20
CA LEU A 184 4.85 -10.19 13.97
C LEU A 184 5.52 -11.55 14.26
N ASP A 185 6.29 -11.64 15.33
CA ASP A 185 6.95 -12.89 15.75
C ASP A 185 5.92 -13.95 16.16
N GLU A 186 4.85 -13.54 16.84
CA GLU A 186 3.71 -14.41 17.17
C GLU A 186 3.00 -14.90 15.90
N MET A 187 2.70 -13.99 14.96
CA MET A 187 2.08 -14.34 13.67
C MET A 187 2.93 -15.34 12.87
N ALA A 188 4.24 -15.16 12.84
CA ALA A 188 5.15 -16.07 12.13
C ALA A 188 5.13 -17.49 12.73
N LYS A 189 5.13 -17.61 14.05
CA LYS A 189 5.07 -18.92 14.74
C LYS A 189 3.75 -19.66 14.49
N GLU A 190 2.64 -18.94 14.36
CA GLU A 190 1.33 -19.54 14.06
C GLU A 190 1.24 -20.05 12.61
N GLU A 191 2.02 -19.48 11.68
CA GLU A 191 2.06 -19.90 10.28
C GLU A 191 2.94 -21.15 10.05
N GLU A 192 3.88 -21.41 10.95
CA GLU A 192 4.77 -22.58 10.89
C GLU A 192 4.17 -23.82 11.59
N ALA A 193 3.10 -23.65 12.38
CA ALA A 193 2.47 -24.70 13.18
C ALA A 193 1.30 -25.38 12.47
#